data_6e9998726f9f2be205e3438530ad2837
#
_entry.id   6e9998726f9f2be205e3438530ad2837
#
_cell.length_a   1.000
_cell.length_b   1.000
_cell.length_c   1.000
_cell.angle_alpha   90.00
_cell.angle_beta   90.00
_cell.angle_gamma   90.00
#
_symmetry.space_group_name_H-M   'P 1'
#
loop_
_entity.id
_entity.type
_entity.pdbx_description
1 polymer ?
#
loop_
_entity_poly.entity_id
_entity_poly.type
_entity_poly.pdbx_seq_one_letter_code
_entity_poly.pdbx_strand_id
1 'polypeptide(L)'
;KPRLTFWDIWNMSFGFLGIQFGFALQNSNVSRIFETLGAKVEDIPILWIAAPVTGLLVQPVVGYFSDRTWNRLGRRRPYFLGGAILASLALLVMPNSPALWIAAGMLWIMDASINISMEPFRAFVGDNLPSAQRTTGFAMQSFFIGTGAVVASMLPWLLTNLFGVSNEAPGHIIPDSVRLSFYLGAAVFFAAVLWTVLKSKEYSPEEMASFEENQARESHVRERRTAEEYAQHGGRQLMLGGIFVVVGAAFSAWLASAALYQVMILSAGTAVAGLLLIASGLMQRGGHYDNGFVTILNDFQ
;
A
#
# COMPACT_ATOMS: atom_id res chain seq x y z
N LYS A 1 -3.86 19.28 14.34
CA LYS A 1 -2.55 18.61 14.32
C LYS A 1 -1.51 19.56 13.74
N PRO A 2 -0.26 19.63 14.29
CA PRO A 2 0.81 20.46 13.75
C PRO A 2 1.23 19.97 12.35
N ARG A 3 1.72 20.90 11.53
CA ARG A 3 2.29 20.55 10.23
C ARG A 3 3.63 19.85 10.43
N LEU A 4 3.82 18.73 9.73
CA LEU A 4 5.08 17.98 9.72
C LEU A 4 5.99 18.52 8.61
N THR A 5 7.30 18.43 8.84
CA THR A 5 8.30 18.75 7.81
C THR A 5 8.35 17.67 6.74
N PHE A 6 8.96 17.96 5.59
CA PHE A 6 9.20 16.96 4.55
C PHE A 6 9.95 15.73 5.09
N TRP A 7 10.96 15.94 5.92
CA TRP A 7 11.75 14.85 6.50
C TRP A 7 10.98 14.00 7.53
N ASP A 8 10.03 14.60 8.25
CA ASP A 8 9.16 13.84 9.14
C ASP A 8 8.25 12.92 8.34
N ILE A 9 7.67 13.42 7.23
CA ILE A 9 6.82 12.61 6.34
C ILE A 9 7.65 11.53 5.65
N TRP A 10 8.87 11.85 5.22
CA TRP A 10 9.82 10.90 4.64
C TRP A 10 10.13 9.77 5.62
N ASN A 11 10.60 10.09 6.82
CA ASN A 11 10.96 9.10 7.85
C ASN A 11 9.76 8.24 8.26
N MET A 12 8.59 8.86 8.38
CA MET A 12 7.33 8.17 8.73
C MET A 12 6.90 7.19 7.63
N SER A 13 7.14 7.51 6.36
CA SER A 13 6.71 6.69 5.23
C SER A 13 7.77 5.67 4.77
N PHE A 14 9.02 5.80 5.21
CA PHE A 14 10.15 5.00 4.73
C PHE A 14 9.97 3.49 4.92
N GLY A 15 9.31 3.06 5.99
CA GLY A 15 9.06 1.64 6.25
C GLY A 15 8.20 0.95 5.19
N PHE A 16 7.41 1.69 4.38
CA PHE A 16 6.68 1.11 3.26
C PHE A 16 7.60 0.52 2.19
N LEU A 17 8.81 1.07 2.02
CA LEU A 17 9.82 0.48 1.15
C LEU A 17 10.14 -0.96 1.59
N GLY A 18 10.38 -1.16 2.89
CA GLY A 18 10.67 -2.49 3.44
C GLY A 18 9.50 -3.46 3.29
N ILE A 19 8.28 -3.04 3.62
CA ILE A 19 7.07 -3.86 3.45
C ILE A 19 6.92 -4.29 1.98
N GLN A 20 7.15 -3.36 1.05
CA GLN A 20 7.03 -3.64 -0.36
C GLN A 20 8.14 -4.57 -0.88
N PHE A 21 9.33 -4.53 -0.29
CA PHE A 21 10.37 -5.53 -0.56
C PHE A 21 9.88 -6.95 -0.26
N GLY A 22 9.24 -7.17 0.89
CA GLY A 22 8.64 -8.45 1.23
C GLY A 22 7.62 -8.91 0.19
N PHE A 23 6.65 -8.06 -0.13
CA PHE A 23 5.61 -8.36 -1.13
C PHE A 23 6.19 -8.63 -2.53
N ALA A 24 7.12 -7.81 -3.00
CA ALA A 24 7.67 -7.94 -4.34
C ALA A 24 8.50 -9.21 -4.49
N LEU A 25 9.33 -9.54 -3.50
CA LEU A 25 10.10 -10.78 -3.50
C LEU A 25 9.20 -12.01 -3.45
N GLN A 26 8.16 -11.98 -2.63
CA GLN A 26 7.13 -13.00 -2.57
C GLN A 26 6.48 -13.20 -3.94
N ASN A 27 5.91 -12.16 -4.52
CA ASN A 27 5.19 -12.23 -5.78
C ASN A 27 6.07 -12.67 -6.96
N SER A 28 7.33 -12.26 -6.96
CA SER A 28 8.25 -12.57 -8.08
C SER A 28 8.89 -13.96 -8.00
N ASN A 29 9.01 -14.54 -6.80
CA ASN A 29 9.88 -15.71 -6.64
C ASN A 29 9.21 -16.92 -5.96
N VAL A 30 8.10 -16.77 -5.24
CA VAL A 30 7.53 -17.87 -4.45
C VAL A 30 6.99 -18.98 -5.35
N SER A 31 6.36 -18.68 -6.48
CA SER A 31 5.95 -19.69 -7.45
C SER A 31 7.13 -20.51 -7.93
N ARG A 32 8.26 -19.88 -8.22
CA ARG A 32 9.50 -20.55 -8.61
C ARG A 32 10.06 -21.43 -7.48
N ILE A 33 9.96 -20.99 -6.23
CA ILE A 33 10.34 -21.81 -5.07
C ILE A 33 9.45 -23.06 -5.00
N PHE A 34 8.15 -22.91 -5.17
CA PHE A 34 7.21 -24.04 -5.17
C PHE A 34 7.49 -25.04 -6.29
N GLU A 35 7.70 -24.58 -7.52
CA GLU A 35 8.07 -25.42 -8.66
C GLU A 35 9.38 -26.16 -8.39
N THR A 36 10.40 -25.47 -7.87
CA THR A 36 11.68 -26.07 -7.51
C THR A 36 11.51 -27.19 -6.46
N LEU A 37 10.58 -27.03 -5.53
CA LEU A 37 10.26 -28.02 -4.48
C LEU A 37 9.27 -29.09 -4.95
N GLY A 38 8.94 -29.13 -6.25
CA GLY A 38 8.15 -30.19 -6.87
C GLY A 38 6.65 -29.92 -6.95
N ALA A 39 6.20 -28.68 -6.76
CA ALA A 39 4.80 -28.33 -7.02
C ALA A 39 4.49 -28.42 -8.51
N LYS A 40 3.35 -28.99 -8.87
CA LYS A 40 2.84 -28.92 -10.24
C LYS A 40 2.29 -27.52 -10.51
N VAL A 41 2.43 -27.03 -11.73
CA VAL A 41 1.93 -25.71 -12.14
C VAL A 41 0.44 -25.55 -11.85
N GLU A 42 -0.33 -26.64 -11.97
CA GLU A 42 -1.77 -26.68 -11.70
C GLU A 42 -2.12 -26.46 -10.22
N ASP A 43 -1.21 -26.81 -9.30
CA ASP A 43 -1.42 -26.70 -7.85
C ASP A 43 -0.99 -25.31 -7.31
N ILE A 44 -0.20 -24.54 -8.05
CA ILE A 44 0.31 -23.22 -7.60
C ILE A 44 -0.82 -22.26 -7.21
N PRO A 45 -1.93 -22.13 -7.97
CA PRO A 45 -3.00 -21.19 -7.60
C PRO A 45 -3.61 -21.48 -6.23
N ILE A 46 -3.74 -22.75 -5.84
CA ILE A 46 -4.29 -23.11 -4.52
C ILE A 46 -3.30 -22.79 -3.38
N LEU A 47 -1.99 -22.84 -3.64
CA LEU A 47 -0.98 -22.44 -2.66
C LEU A 47 -1.01 -20.94 -2.41
N TRP A 48 -1.40 -20.12 -3.41
CA TRP A 48 -1.55 -18.67 -3.29
C TRP A 48 -2.84 -18.21 -2.59
N ILE A 49 -3.72 -19.12 -2.17
CA ILE A 49 -4.93 -18.75 -1.41
C ILE A 49 -4.59 -18.10 -0.05
N ALA A 50 -3.36 -18.26 0.42
CA ALA A 50 -2.85 -17.63 1.63
C ALA A 50 -3.05 -16.11 1.62
N ALA A 51 -2.69 -15.43 0.53
CA ALA A 51 -2.74 -13.98 0.43
C ALA A 51 -4.15 -13.37 0.64
N PRO A 52 -5.20 -13.78 -0.10
CA PRO A 52 -6.55 -13.24 0.13
C PRO A 52 -7.13 -13.65 1.48
N VAL A 53 -6.84 -14.86 1.97
CA VAL A 53 -7.39 -15.32 3.25
C VAL A 53 -6.74 -14.58 4.42
N THR A 54 -5.42 -14.44 4.45
CA THR A 54 -4.74 -13.68 5.50
C THR A 54 -5.11 -12.19 5.44
N GLY A 55 -5.25 -11.60 4.27
CA GLY A 55 -5.74 -10.24 4.11
C GLY A 55 -7.13 -10.05 4.72
N LEU A 56 -8.06 -10.96 4.42
CA LEU A 56 -9.43 -10.89 4.92
C LEU A 56 -9.52 -11.09 6.45
N LEU A 57 -8.73 -11.99 7.02
CA LEU A 57 -8.81 -12.35 8.44
C LEU A 57 -7.90 -11.50 9.32
N VAL A 58 -6.66 -11.27 8.90
CA VAL A 58 -5.64 -10.65 9.75
C VAL A 58 -5.83 -9.13 9.82
N GLN A 59 -6.14 -8.47 8.70
CA GLN A 59 -6.26 -7.01 8.67
C GLN A 59 -7.32 -6.46 9.64
N PRO A 60 -8.59 -6.96 9.66
CA PRO A 60 -9.58 -6.45 10.60
C PRO A 60 -9.21 -6.72 12.07
N VAL A 61 -8.63 -7.90 12.35
CA VAL A 61 -8.23 -8.28 13.70
C VAL A 61 -7.12 -7.36 14.20
N VAL A 62 -6.09 -7.18 13.41
CA VAL A 62 -4.94 -6.33 13.76
C VAL A 62 -5.34 -4.85 13.81
N GLY A 63 -6.18 -4.39 12.88
CA GLY A 63 -6.76 -3.05 12.92
C GLY A 63 -7.47 -2.80 14.25
N TYR A 64 -8.39 -3.69 14.62
CA TYR A 64 -9.13 -3.59 15.88
C TYR A 64 -8.23 -3.52 17.11
N PHE A 65 -7.23 -4.41 17.22
CA PHE A 65 -6.33 -4.42 18.37
C PHE A 65 -5.39 -3.21 18.37
N SER A 66 -4.84 -2.83 17.21
CA SER A 66 -3.93 -1.68 17.12
C SER A 66 -4.62 -0.35 17.47
N ASP A 67 -5.94 -0.24 17.25
CA ASP A 67 -6.70 0.96 17.61
C ASP A 67 -6.90 1.11 19.13
N ARG A 68 -6.86 0.01 19.87
CA ARG A 68 -7.12 -0.04 21.32
C ARG A 68 -5.89 -0.17 22.18
N THR A 69 -4.75 -0.49 21.60
CA THR A 69 -3.48 -0.63 22.32
C THR A 69 -2.83 0.73 22.51
N TRP A 70 -2.26 0.95 23.68
CA TRP A 70 -1.32 2.04 23.95
C TRP A 70 -0.22 1.55 24.87
N ASN A 71 1.04 1.66 24.42
CA ASN A 71 2.21 1.28 25.20
C ASN A 71 3.37 2.28 24.99
N ARG A 72 4.56 1.98 25.54
CA ARG A 72 5.74 2.85 25.46
C ARG A 72 6.20 3.14 24.02
N LEU A 73 5.89 2.26 23.06
CA LEU A 73 6.19 2.47 21.63
C LEU A 73 5.09 3.25 20.93
N GLY A 74 3.93 3.45 21.53
CA GLY A 74 2.77 4.04 20.94
C GLY A 74 1.63 3.05 20.71
N ARG A 75 0.69 3.37 19.83
CA ARG A 75 -0.51 2.60 19.52
C ARG A 75 -0.23 1.58 18.40
N ARG A 76 0.28 2.05 17.27
CA ARG A 76 0.42 1.26 16.03
C ARG A 76 1.82 0.71 15.82
N ARG A 77 2.87 1.42 16.29
CA ARG A 77 4.26 1.03 16.08
C ARG A 77 4.63 -0.37 16.56
N PRO A 78 4.13 -0.87 17.72
CA PRO A 78 4.46 -2.23 18.17
C PRO A 78 3.94 -3.30 17.20
N TYR A 79 2.79 -3.08 16.56
CA TYR A 79 2.20 -4.04 15.63
C TYR A 79 2.99 -4.12 14.33
N PHE A 80 3.27 -2.98 13.69
CA PHE A 80 4.03 -3.04 12.44
C PHE A 80 5.50 -3.42 12.66
N LEU A 81 6.09 -3.15 13.82
CA LEU A 81 7.40 -3.67 14.17
C LEU A 81 7.36 -5.19 14.39
N GLY A 82 6.38 -5.68 15.13
CA GLY A 82 6.18 -7.11 15.35
C GLY A 82 5.95 -7.87 14.04
N GLY A 83 5.07 -7.34 13.18
CA GLY A 83 4.86 -7.88 11.84
C GLY A 83 6.12 -7.88 10.98
N ALA A 84 6.93 -6.81 11.05
CA ALA A 84 8.20 -6.74 10.32
C ALA A 84 9.23 -7.77 10.80
N ILE A 85 9.32 -8.01 12.11
CA ILE A 85 10.18 -9.06 12.67
C ILE A 85 9.76 -10.43 12.15
N LEU A 86 8.46 -10.75 12.26
CA LEU A 86 7.94 -12.04 11.82
C LEU A 86 8.08 -12.24 10.30
N ALA A 87 7.78 -11.21 9.50
CA ALA A 87 7.94 -11.25 8.05
C ALA A 87 9.40 -11.42 7.64
N SER A 88 10.32 -10.71 8.30
CA SER A 88 11.76 -10.85 8.03
C SER A 88 12.28 -12.24 8.37
N LEU A 89 11.83 -12.83 9.47
CA LEU A 89 12.15 -14.22 9.80
C LEU A 89 11.58 -15.20 8.77
N ALA A 90 10.34 -14.99 8.33
CA ALA A 90 9.73 -15.82 7.29
C ALA A 90 10.50 -15.72 5.96
N LEU A 91 10.95 -14.53 5.57
CA LEU A 91 11.81 -14.31 4.39
C LEU A 91 13.15 -15.04 4.50
N LEU A 92 13.74 -15.14 5.69
CA LEU A 92 14.99 -15.90 5.91
C LEU A 92 14.78 -17.41 5.81
N VAL A 93 13.66 -17.92 6.31
CA VAL A 93 13.37 -19.36 6.36
C VAL A 93 12.86 -19.90 5.03
N MET A 94 12.02 -19.16 4.32
CA MET A 94 11.34 -19.61 3.11
C MET A 94 12.27 -20.15 2.02
N PRO A 95 13.36 -19.49 1.62
CA PRO A 95 14.25 -19.99 0.57
C PRO A 95 15.14 -21.16 1.04
N ASN A 96 15.08 -21.52 2.30
CA ASN A 96 15.77 -22.68 2.88
C ASN A 96 14.82 -23.84 3.19
N SER A 97 13.57 -23.77 2.74
CA SER A 97 12.57 -24.80 2.99
C SER A 97 12.98 -26.13 2.33
N PRO A 98 13.07 -27.23 3.08
CA PRO A 98 13.46 -28.52 2.55
C PRO A 98 12.33 -29.27 1.83
N ALA A 99 11.09 -28.81 1.95
CA ALA A 99 9.91 -29.44 1.39
C ALA A 99 8.83 -28.42 1.04
N LEU A 100 8.00 -28.75 0.04
CA LEU A 100 6.92 -27.89 -0.46
C LEU A 100 5.94 -27.44 0.64
N TRP A 101 5.52 -28.35 1.52
CA TRP A 101 4.56 -28.01 2.57
C TRP A 101 5.12 -27.03 3.60
N ILE A 102 6.44 -27.02 3.83
CA ILE A 102 7.11 -26.04 4.71
C ILE A 102 7.11 -24.69 4.01
N ALA A 103 7.48 -24.62 2.73
CA ALA A 103 7.44 -23.39 1.96
C ALA A 103 6.01 -22.80 1.87
N ALA A 104 5.01 -23.65 1.68
CA ALA A 104 3.61 -23.24 1.70
C ALA A 104 3.19 -22.68 3.08
N GLY A 105 3.56 -23.34 4.17
CA GLY A 105 3.34 -22.84 5.53
C GLY A 105 4.05 -21.51 5.79
N MET A 106 5.28 -21.36 5.29
CA MET A 106 6.03 -20.09 5.38
C MET A 106 5.37 -18.96 4.58
N LEU A 107 4.71 -19.26 3.45
CA LEU A 107 3.92 -18.27 2.70
C LEU A 107 2.77 -17.74 3.56
N TRP A 108 2.02 -18.60 4.25
CA TRP A 108 0.95 -18.20 5.16
C TRP A 108 1.46 -17.30 6.29
N ILE A 109 2.58 -17.67 6.91
CA ILE A 109 3.20 -16.88 7.98
C ILE A 109 3.68 -15.53 7.44
N MET A 110 4.29 -15.51 6.27
CA MET A 110 4.79 -14.30 5.62
C MET A 110 3.66 -13.35 5.28
N ASP A 111 2.60 -13.83 4.60
CA ASP A 111 1.42 -13.04 4.26
C ASP A 111 0.74 -12.47 5.50
N ALA A 112 0.52 -13.29 6.53
CA ALA A 112 -0.07 -12.84 7.79
C ALA A 112 0.81 -11.75 8.43
N SER A 113 2.12 -11.96 8.49
CA SER A 113 3.08 -11.04 9.10
C SER A 113 3.18 -9.71 8.35
N ILE A 114 3.15 -9.75 7.02
CA ILE A 114 3.13 -8.55 6.19
C ILE A 114 1.83 -7.76 6.44
N ASN A 115 0.68 -8.44 6.51
CA ASN A 115 -0.60 -7.79 6.83
C ASN A 115 -0.62 -7.20 8.25
N ILE A 116 -0.02 -7.89 9.24
CA ILE A 116 0.16 -7.37 10.62
C ILE A 116 0.99 -6.08 10.60
N SER A 117 1.99 -5.99 9.72
CA SER A 117 2.81 -4.78 9.58
C SER A 117 2.09 -3.68 8.82
N MET A 118 1.48 -4.00 7.68
CA MET A 118 0.98 -3.03 6.71
C MET A 118 -0.26 -2.27 7.18
N GLU A 119 -1.23 -2.96 7.78
CA GLU A 119 -2.51 -2.33 8.15
C GLU A 119 -2.35 -1.24 9.22
N PRO A 120 -1.72 -1.50 10.39
CA PRO A 120 -1.49 -0.44 11.35
C PRO A 120 -0.58 0.66 10.81
N PHE A 121 0.32 0.34 9.88
CA PHE A 121 1.23 1.32 9.30
C PHE A 121 0.50 2.31 8.39
N ARG A 122 -0.44 1.84 7.56
CA ARG A 122 -1.28 2.75 6.74
C ARG A 122 -2.06 3.71 7.63
N ALA A 123 -2.69 3.18 8.66
CA ALA A 123 -3.44 4.00 9.62
C ALA A 123 -2.54 4.96 10.40
N PHE A 124 -1.31 4.57 10.75
CA PHE A 124 -0.32 5.42 11.40
C PHE A 124 -0.02 6.69 10.59
N VAL A 125 0.16 6.57 9.27
CA VAL A 125 0.38 7.74 8.41
C VAL A 125 -0.84 8.66 8.40
N GLY A 126 -2.04 8.11 8.26
CA GLY A 126 -3.29 8.88 8.28
C GLY A 126 -3.55 9.58 9.62
N ASP A 127 -3.23 8.90 10.74
CA ASP A 127 -3.45 9.41 12.09
C ASP A 127 -2.48 10.54 12.47
N ASN A 128 -1.26 10.51 12.00
CA ASN A 128 -0.24 11.51 12.37
C ASN A 128 -0.32 12.79 11.53
N LEU A 129 -0.86 12.72 10.31
CA LEU A 129 -0.88 13.87 9.41
C LEU A 129 -2.11 14.76 9.64
N PRO A 130 -1.95 16.11 9.61
CA PRO A 130 -3.08 17.01 9.47
C PRO A 130 -3.75 16.82 8.11
N SER A 131 -5.03 17.12 7.99
CA SER A 131 -5.83 16.95 6.77
C SER A 131 -5.16 17.56 5.53
N ALA A 132 -4.55 18.73 5.67
CA ALA A 132 -3.86 19.43 4.59
C ALA A 132 -2.60 18.70 4.05
N GLN A 133 -2.04 17.76 4.80
CA GLN A 133 -0.82 17.02 4.40
C GLN A 133 -1.07 15.52 4.13
N ARG A 134 -2.29 15.03 4.28
CA ARG A 134 -2.61 13.61 4.05
C ARG A 134 -2.29 13.17 2.64
N THR A 135 -2.63 13.98 1.63
CA THR A 135 -2.32 13.70 0.23
C THR A 135 -0.80 13.56 0.01
N THR A 136 0.00 14.46 0.60
CA THR A 136 1.47 14.38 0.53
C THR A 136 2.00 13.12 1.22
N GLY A 137 1.45 12.74 2.37
CA GLY A 137 1.82 11.53 3.08
C GLY A 137 1.53 10.26 2.28
N PHE A 138 0.34 10.15 1.71
CA PHE A 138 -0.02 9.00 0.85
C PHE A 138 0.75 8.99 -0.47
N ALA A 139 1.09 10.15 -1.04
CA ALA A 139 1.97 10.22 -2.20
C ALA A 139 3.38 9.72 -1.87
N MET A 140 3.93 10.11 -0.71
CA MET A 140 5.22 9.61 -0.23
C MET A 140 5.19 8.10 0.04
N GLN A 141 4.11 7.60 0.64
CA GLN A 141 3.89 6.16 0.79
C GLN A 141 3.92 5.44 -0.55
N SER A 142 3.17 5.94 -1.55
CA SER A 142 3.11 5.36 -2.90
C SER A 142 4.47 5.38 -3.60
N PHE A 143 5.25 6.44 -3.40
CA PHE A 143 6.63 6.53 -3.89
C PHE A 143 7.51 5.40 -3.32
N PHE A 144 7.49 5.17 -2.01
CA PHE A 144 8.26 4.09 -1.39
C PHE A 144 7.78 2.70 -1.80
N ILE A 145 6.45 2.52 -1.91
CA ILE A 145 5.86 1.28 -2.42
C ILE A 145 6.36 0.99 -3.85
N GLY A 146 6.26 1.97 -4.75
CA GLY A 146 6.71 1.82 -6.14
C GLY A 146 8.21 1.54 -6.24
N THR A 147 9.03 2.31 -5.52
CA THR A 147 10.49 2.12 -5.49
C THR A 147 10.86 0.75 -4.93
N GLY A 148 10.25 0.35 -3.82
CA GLY A 148 10.48 -0.96 -3.20
C GLY A 148 10.10 -2.11 -4.13
N ALA A 149 8.96 -2.00 -4.82
CA ALA A 149 8.49 -3.02 -5.78
C ALA A 149 9.48 -3.20 -6.92
N VAL A 150 9.92 -2.12 -7.55
CA VAL A 150 10.87 -2.18 -8.69
C VAL A 150 12.20 -2.77 -8.25
N VAL A 151 12.81 -2.23 -7.19
CA VAL A 151 14.14 -2.67 -6.74
C VAL A 151 14.11 -4.13 -6.28
N ALA A 152 13.12 -4.53 -5.50
CA ALA A 152 13.02 -5.91 -5.00
C ALA A 152 12.75 -6.92 -6.12
N SER A 153 11.88 -6.60 -7.08
CA SER A 153 11.59 -7.49 -8.22
C SER A 153 12.80 -7.69 -9.13
N MET A 154 13.66 -6.67 -9.25
CA MET A 154 14.89 -6.75 -10.04
C MET A 154 16.04 -7.42 -9.29
N LEU A 155 15.92 -7.64 -7.98
CA LEU A 155 17.04 -8.06 -7.14
C LEU A 155 17.70 -9.38 -7.58
N PRO A 156 16.97 -10.47 -7.92
CA PRO A 156 17.62 -11.70 -8.42
C PRO A 156 18.40 -11.46 -9.72
N TRP A 157 17.86 -10.64 -10.62
CA TRP A 157 18.52 -10.26 -11.87
C TRP A 157 19.80 -9.45 -11.63
N LEU A 158 19.73 -8.45 -10.71
CA LEU A 158 20.89 -7.65 -10.33
C LEU A 158 22.00 -8.52 -9.73
N LEU A 159 21.65 -9.44 -8.82
CA LEU A 159 22.61 -10.36 -8.22
C LEU A 159 23.28 -11.26 -9.26
N THR A 160 22.53 -11.73 -10.24
CA THR A 160 23.08 -12.59 -11.30
C THR A 160 23.97 -11.80 -12.25
N ASN A 161 23.50 -10.65 -12.76
CA ASN A 161 24.19 -9.97 -13.86
C ASN A 161 25.31 -9.02 -13.40
N LEU A 162 25.20 -8.44 -12.19
CA LEU A 162 26.22 -7.51 -11.68
C LEU A 162 27.21 -8.22 -10.73
N PHE A 163 26.73 -9.19 -9.95
CA PHE A 163 27.56 -9.85 -8.93
C PHE A 163 27.90 -11.31 -9.27
N GLY A 164 27.46 -11.82 -10.42
CA GLY A 164 27.79 -13.18 -10.89
C GLY A 164 27.20 -14.30 -10.02
N VAL A 165 26.15 -14.02 -9.24
CA VAL A 165 25.49 -15.03 -8.40
C VAL A 165 24.69 -15.98 -9.27
N SER A 166 24.84 -17.31 -9.05
CA SER A 166 24.15 -18.32 -9.84
C SER A 166 22.62 -18.17 -9.72
N ASN A 167 21.96 -18.17 -10.88
CA ASN A 167 20.49 -18.20 -10.97
C ASN A 167 19.98 -19.61 -11.31
N GLU A 168 20.87 -20.58 -11.42
CA GLU A 168 20.58 -22.00 -11.68
C GLU A 168 21.09 -22.84 -10.53
N ALA A 169 20.36 -23.88 -10.20
CA ALA A 169 20.76 -24.87 -9.20
C ALA A 169 20.31 -26.26 -9.64
N PRO A 170 21.10 -27.32 -9.38
CA PRO A 170 20.74 -28.69 -9.75
C PRO A 170 19.60 -29.24 -8.88
N GLY A 171 18.69 -29.98 -9.51
CA GLY A 171 17.63 -30.70 -8.82
C GLY A 171 16.61 -29.79 -8.13
N HIS A 172 16.26 -30.10 -6.88
CA HIS A 172 15.28 -29.38 -6.07
C HIS A 172 15.91 -28.29 -5.17
N ILE A 173 17.05 -27.74 -5.56
CA ILE A 173 17.75 -26.71 -4.81
C ILE A 173 17.32 -25.33 -5.32
N ILE A 174 16.94 -24.44 -4.40
CA ILE A 174 16.58 -23.06 -4.73
C ILE A 174 17.85 -22.29 -5.12
N PRO A 175 17.87 -21.57 -6.27
CA PRO A 175 19.04 -20.83 -6.73
C PRO A 175 19.55 -19.80 -5.74
N ASP A 176 20.87 -19.59 -5.69
CA ASP A 176 21.51 -18.68 -4.75
C ASP A 176 21.09 -17.21 -4.96
N SER A 177 20.78 -16.80 -6.21
CA SER A 177 20.24 -15.47 -6.51
C SER A 177 18.90 -15.22 -5.81
N VAL A 178 18.02 -16.22 -5.75
CA VAL A 178 16.74 -16.15 -5.05
C VAL A 178 16.97 -16.12 -3.53
N ARG A 179 17.82 -17.03 -3.03
CA ARG A 179 18.13 -17.10 -1.58
C ARG A 179 18.70 -15.79 -1.07
N LEU A 180 19.71 -15.24 -1.75
CA LEU A 180 20.32 -13.96 -1.37
C LEU A 180 19.33 -12.79 -1.49
N SER A 181 18.45 -12.80 -2.51
CA SER A 181 17.41 -11.77 -2.63
C SER A 181 16.49 -11.77 -1.43
N PHE A 182 16.09 -12.94 -0.94
CA PHE A 182 15.25 -13.05 0.26
C PHE A 182 15.97 -12.60 1.52
N TYR A 183 17.27 -12.91 1.67
CA TYR A 183 18.07 -12.45 2.83
C TYR A 183 18.25 -10.95 2.84
N LEU A 184 18.57 -10.36 1.68
CA LEU A 184 18.65 -8.90 1.54
C LEU A 184 17.29 -8.25 1.77
N GLY A 185 16.23 -8.86 1.23
CA GLY A 185 14.86 -8.39 1.45
C GLY A 185 14.45 -8.40 2.92
N ALA A 186 14.80 -9.45 3.66
CA ALA A 186 14.57 -9.53 5.11
C ALA A 186 15.30 -8.41 5.86
N ALA A 187 16.56 -8.17 5.52
CA ALA A 187 17.36 -7.10 6.12
C ALA A 187 16.77 -5.71 5.80
N VAL A 188 16.40 -5.46 4.55
CA VAL A 188 15.79 -4.18 4.11
C VAL A 188 14.44 -3.99 4.77
N PHE A 189 13.59 -5.02 4.83
CA PHE A 189 12.28 -4.95 5.47
C PHE A 189 12.43 -4.54 6.94
N PHE A 190 13.21 -5.29 7.68
CA PHE A 190 13.42 -5.02 9.09
C PHE A 190 14.02 -3.64 9.33
N ALA A 191 15.10 -3.29 8.61
CA ALA A 191 15.80 -2.02 8.78
C ALA A 191 14.93 -0.80 8.44
N ALA A 192 14.14 -0.87 7.35
CA ALA A 192 13.28 0.24 6.95
C ALA A 192 12.13 0.47 7.94
N VAL A 193 11.50 -0.60 8.43
CA VAL A 193 10.45 -0.48 9.44
C VAL A 193 11.01 -0.02 10.78
N LEU A 194 12.15 -0.57 11.20
CA LEU A 194 12.84 -0.14 12.42
C LEU A 194 13.23 1.34 12.36
N TRP A 195 13.73 1.82 11.21
CA TRP A 195 14.02 3.23 10.98
C TRP A 195 12.79 4.10 11.24
N THR A 196 11.66 3.74 10.65
CA THR A 196 10.40 4.47 10.87
C THR A 196 10.00 4.46 12.34
N VAL A 197 10.09 3.31 13.03
CA VAL A 197 9.77 3.20 14.46
C VAL A 197 10.64 4.13 15.31
N LEU A 198 11.93 4.21 15.01
CA LEU A 198 12.89 5.03 15.78
C LEU A 198 12.80 6.53 15.46
N LYS A 199 12.45 6.89 14.21
CA LYS A 199 12.45 8.28 13.75
C LYS A 199 11.09 8.97 13.77
N SER A 200 10.02 8.22 14.01
CA SER A 200 8.66 8.77 14.07
C SER A 200 8.10 8.72 15.48
N LYS A 201 7.14 9.61 15.76
CA LYS A 201 6.39 9.63 17.01
C LYS A 201 4.91 9.42 16.73
N GLU A 202 4.19 8.90 17.72
CA GLU A 202 2.73 8.89 17.74
C GLU A 202 2.24 9.88 18.79
N TYR A 203 1.12 10.50 18.48
CA TYR A 203 0.42 11.37 19.44
C TYR A 203 -0.28 10.51 20.49
N SER A 204 -0.22 10.95 21.76
CA SER A 204 -0.94 10.29 22.84
C SER A 204 -2.46 10.33 22.62
N PRO A 205 -3.25 9.43 23.23
CA PRO A 205 -4.71 9.50 23.16
C PRO A 205 -5.28 10.86 23.62
N GLU A 206 -4.63 11.49 24.61
CA GLU A 206 -5.01 12.81 25.14
C GLU A 206 -4.74 13.93 24.12
N GLU A 207 -3.57 13.90 23.45
CA GLU A 207 -3.24 14.82 22.36
C GLU A 207 -4.20 14.64 21.19
N MET A 208 -4.53 13.40 20.82
CA MET A 208 -5.48 13.12 19.75
C MET A 208 -6.87 13.67 20.06
N ALA A 209 -7.38 13.46 21.27
CA ALA A 209 -8.67 14.02 21.71
C ALA A 209 -8.67 15.54 21.65
N SER A 210 -7.59 16.21 22.08
CA SER A 210 -7.47 17.68 22.00
C SER A 210 -7.46 18.20 20.56
N PHE A 211 -6.87 17.46 19.62
CA PHE A 211 -6.89 17.80 18.19
C PHE A 211 -8.29 17.65 17.58
N GLU A 212 -9.04 16.62 17.99
CA GLU A 212 -10.42 16.40 17.55
C GLU A 212 -11.36 17.50 18.04
N GLU A 213 -11.25 17.89 19.32
CA GLU A 213 -12.02 19.01 19.85
C GLU A 213 -11.74 20.33 19.13
N ASN A 214 -10.46 20.63 18.87
CA ASN A 214 -10.07 21.85 18.15
C ASN A 214 -10.57 21.80 16.70
N GLN A 215 -10.51 20.63 16.05
CA GLN A 215 -11.00 20.45 14.69
C GLN A 215 -12.53 20.58 14.63
N ALA A 216 -13.26 20.05 15.61
CA ALA A 216 -14.71 20.21 15.71
C ALA A 216 -15.10 21.68 15.90
N ARG A 217 -14.37 22.44 16.73
CA ARG A 217 -14.59 23.90 16.89
C ARG A 217 -14.30 24.66 15.59
N GLU A 218 -13.22 24.31 14.87
CA GLU A 218 -12.89 24.95 13.59
C GLU A 218 -13.86 24.56 12.47
N SER A 219 -14.40 23.34 12.45
CA SER A 219 -15.38 22.91 11.46
C SER A 219 -16.70 23.66 11.60
N HIS A 220 -17.18 23.90 12.82
CA HIS A 220 -18.35 24.74 13.05
C HIS A 220 -18.18 26.18 12.58
N VAL A 221 -16.95 26.70 12.51
CA VAL A 221 -16.64 28.02 11.95
C VAL A 221 -16.52 27.97 10.42
N ARG A 222 -16.10 26.82 9.85
CA ARG A 222 -15.86 26.63 8.42
C ARG A 222 -17.10 26.19 7.62
N GLU A 223 -18.16 25.80 8.29
CA GLU A 223 -19.39 25.20 7.71
C GLU A 223 -20.26 26.15 6.88
N ARG A 224 -19.79 27.37 6.56
CA ARG A 224 -20.47 28.28 5.63
C ARG A 224 -19.66 28.52 4.35
N ARG A 225 -19.33 27.46 3.61
CA ARG A 225 -19.17 27.67 2.18
C ARG A 225 -20.56 28.04 1.62
N THR A 226 -20.63 29.13 0.92
CA THR A 226 -21.90 29.60 0.33
C THR A 226 -22.33 28.58 -0.75
N ALA A 227 -23.63 28.44 -0.99
CA ALA A 227 -24.17 27.60 -2.06
C ALA A 227 -23.56 27.93 -3.43
N GLU A 228 -23.09 29.17 -3.63
CA GLU A 228 -22.39 29.64 -4.82
C GLU A 228 -21.00 29.01 -4.99
N GLU A 229 -20.23 28.83 -3.90
CA GLU A 229 -18.92 28.17 -3.96
C GLU A 229 -19.04 26.68 -4.31
N TYR A 230 -20.06 25.98 -3.80
CA TYR A 230 -20.36 24.61 -4.18
C TYR A 230 -20.81 24.51 -5.64
N ALA A 231 -21.61 25.45 -6.13
CA ALA A 231 -22.04 25.48 -7.52
C ALA A 231 -20.88 25.73 -8.48
N GLN A 232 -19.92 26.59 -8.13
CA GLN A 232 -18.69 26.85 -8.91
C GLN A 232 -17.79 25.62 -8.93
N HIS A 233 -17.56 24.95 -7.78
CA HIS A 233 -16.79 23.71 -7.70
C HIS A 233 -17.46 22.59 -8.50
N GLY A 234 -18.76 22.41 -8.40
CA GLY A 234 -19.53 21.47 -9.17
C GLY A 234 -19.42 21.72 -10.69
N GLY A 235 -19.42 23.00 -11.08
CA GLY A 235 -19.20 23.38 -12.49
C GLY A 235 -17.83 22.97 -13.03
N ARG A 236 -16.79 23.19 -12.23
CA ARG A 236 -15.41 22.79 -12.58
C ARG A 236 -15.28 21.26 -12.68
N GLN A 237 -15.88 20.52 -11.73
CA GLN A 237 -15.87 19.06 -11.75
C GLN A 237 -16.61 18.50 -12.98
N LEU A 238 -17.72 19.09 -13.40
CA LEU A 238 -18.42 18.70 -14.61
C LEU A 238 -17.55 18.88 -15.86
N MET A 239 -16.85 20.01 -15.96
CA MET A 239 -15.96 20.29 -17.09
C MET A 239 -14.78 19.31 -17.13
N LEU A 240 -14.08 19.12 -16.01
CA LEU A 240 -12.95 18.17 -15.93
C LEU A 240 -13.42 16.73 -16.17
N GLY A 241 -14.55 16.34 -15.59
CA GLY A 241 -15.13 15.01 -15.79
C GLY A 241 -15.49 14.77 -17.25
N GLY A 242 -16.07 15.75 -17.95
CA GLY A 242 -16.35 15.67 -19.38
C GLY A 242 -15.07 15.48 -20.20
N ILE A 243 -14.00 16.22 -19.90
CA ILE A 243 -12.69 16.06 -20.56
C ILE A 243 -12.15 14.65 -20.34
N PHE A 244 -12.18 14.13 -19.13
CA PHE A 244 -11.67 12.79 -18.83
C PHE A 244 -12.46 11.67 -19.52
N VAL A 245 -13.78 11.81 -19.61
CA VAL A 245 -14.63 10.85 -20.37
C VAL A 245 -14.26 10.87 -21.84
N VAL A 246 -14.18 12.06 -22.46
CA VAL A 246 -13.87 12.18 -23.89
C VAL A 246 -12.46 11.66 -24.21
N VAL A 247 -11.46 12.09 -23.42
CA VAL A 247 -10.07 11.64 -23.59
C VAL A 247 -9.94 10.14 -23.35
N GLY A 248 -10.53 9.62 -22.28
CA GLY A 248 -10.51 8.19 -21.97
C GLY A 248 -11.18 7.34 -23.05
N ALA A 249 -12.35 7.77 -23.55
CA ALA A 249 -13.05 7.08 -24.63
C ALA A 249 -12.30 7.12 -25.97
N ALA A 250 -11.76 8.28 -26.34
CA ALA A 250 -10.99 8.44 -27.57
C ALA A 250 -9.70 7.61 -27.53
N PHE A 251 -9.01 7.59 -26.39
CA PHE A 251 -7.79 6.80 -26.22
C PHE A 251 -8.11 5.29 -26.19
N SER A 252 -9.23 4.88 -25.59
CA SER A 252 -9.69 3.48 -25.63
C SER A 252 -10.00 3.04 -27.06
N ALA A 253 -10.69 3.87 -27.85
CA ALA A 253 -10.99 3.57 -29.26
C ALA A 253 -9.71 3.45 -30.10
N TRP A 254 -8.73 4.34 -29.88
CA TRP A 254 -7.43 4.26 -30.53
C TRP A 254 -6.65 2.99 -30.15
N LEU A 255 -6.58 2.64 -28.87
CA LEU A 255 -5.95 1.39 -28.39
C LEU A 255 -6.61 0.15 -28.96
N ALA A 256 -7.95 0.14 -29.08
CA ALA A 256 -8.69 -0.95 -29.72
C ALA A 256 -8.32 -1.09 -31.21
N SER A 257 -8.19 0.04 -31.94
CA SER A 257 -7.76 0.02 -33.34
C SER A 257 -6.32 -0.48 -33.52
N ALA A 258 -5.46 -0.27 -32.52
CA ALA A 258 -4.08 -0.74 -32.48
C ALA A 258 -3.94 -2.17 -31.92
N ALA A 259 -5.04 -2.87 -31.61
CA ALA A 259 -5.09 -4.20 -30.98
C ALA A 259 -4.35 -4.31 -29.62
N LEU A 260 -4.19 -3.17 -28.92
CA LEU A 260 -3.50 -3.08 -27.61
C LEU A 260 -4.48 -3.23 -26.44
N TYR A 261 -5.27 -4.30 -26.43
CA TYR A 261 -6.34 -4.54 -25.44
C TYR A 261 -5.85 -4.58 -23.99
N GLN A 262 -4.61 -5.02 -23.74
CA GLN A 262 -4.04 -5.10 -22.40
C GLN A 262 -3.88 -3.72 -21.73
N VAL A 263 -3.69 -2.67 -22.52
CA VAL A 263 -3.51 -1.29 -22.04
C VAL A 263 -4.85 -0.53 -21.95
N MET A 264 -5.91 -1.04 -22.57
CA MET A 264 -7.24 -0.41 -22.55
C MET A 264 -7.81 -0.21 -21.14
N ILE A 265 -7.41 -1.03 -20.18
CA ILE A 265 -7.88 -0.92 -18.79
C ILE A 265 -7.49 0.43 -18.16
N LEU A 266 -6.35 1.01 -18.55
CA LEU A 266 -5.91 2.32 -18.06
C LEU A 266 -6.77 3.46 -18.63
N SER A 267 -7.10 3.39 -19.93
CA SER A 267 -7.94 4.40 -20.57
C SER A 267 -9.41 4.29 -20.14
N ALA A 268 -9.90 3.07 -19.91
CA ALA A 268 -11.21 2.84 -19.32
C ALA A 268 -11.28 3.41 -17.88
N GLY A 269 -10.23 3.23 -17.08
CA GLY A 269 -10.10 3.82 -15.74
C GLY A 269 -10.20 5.35 -15.77
N THR A 270 -9.58 6.00 -16.75
CA THR A 270 -9.69 7.47 -16.96
C THR A 270 -11.13 7.89 -17.26
N ALA A 271 -11.84 7.16 -18.11
CA ALA A 271 -13.25 7.44 -18.41
C ALA A 271 -14.15 7.25 -17.18
N VAL A 272 -13.93 6.20 -16.41
CA VAL A 272 -14.66 5.96 -15.15
C VAL A 272 -14.43 7.07 -14.14
N ALA A 273 -13.17 7.52 -13.95
CA ALA A 273 -12.85 8.67 -13.10
C ALA A 273 -13.59 9.94 -13.55
N GLY A 274 -13.67 10.16 -14.86
CA GLY A 274 -14.46 11.26 -15.43
C GLY A 274 -15.96 11.17 -15.10
N LEU A 275 -16.54 9.98 -15.18
CA LEU A 275 -17.96 9.78 -14.82
C LEU A 275 -18.20 10.04 -13.32
N LEU A 276 -17.29 9.62 -12.44
CA LEU A 276 -17.38 9.89 -11.01
C LEU A 276 -17.33 11.40 -10.71
N LEU A 277 -16.46 12.15 -11.41
CA LEU A 277 -16.39 13.62 -11.29
C LEU A 277 -17.67 14.29 -11.78
N ILE A 278 -18.25 13.82 -12.89
CA ILE A 278 -19.53 14.33 -13.40
C ILE A 278 -20.64 14.09 -12.37
N ALA A 279 -20.74 12.87 -11.82
CA ALA A 279 -21.74 12.54 -10.81
C ALA A 279 -21.61 13.45 -9.57
N SER A 280 -20.40 13.65 -9.06
CA SER A 280 -20.13 14.57 -7.95
C SER A 280 -20.51 16.01 -8.29
N GLY A 281 -20.14 16.50 -9.47
CA GLY A 281 -20.46 17.84 -9.93
C GLY A 281 -21.96 18.11 -10.05
N LEU A 282 -22.72 17.13 -10.53
CA LEU A 282 -24.19 17.18 -10.59
C LEU A 282 -24.82 17.21 -9.20
N MET A 283 -24.35 16.38 -8.28
CA MET A 283 -24.83 16.35 -6.89
C MET A 283 -24.59 17.67 -6.17
N GLN A 284 -23.40 18.29 -6.34
CA GLN A 284 -23.10 19.60 -5.77
C GLN A 284 -24.01 20.71 -6.33
N ARG A 285 -24.28 20.70 -7.62
CA ARG A 285 -25.22 21.64 -8.24
C ARG A 285 -26.67 21.42 -7.81
N GLY A 286 -27.02 20.17 -7.50
CA GLY A 286 -28.35 19.80 -6.97
C GLY A 286 -28.55 20.06 -5.48
N GLY A 287 -27.57 20.66 -4.80
CA GLY A 287 -27.69 21.00 -3.37
C GLY A 287 -27.37 19.85 -2.41
N HIS A 288 -26.83 18.73 -2.90
CA HIS A 288 -26.49 17.56 -2.08
C HIS A 288 -25.02 17.63 -1.61
N TYR A 289 -24.68 18.63 -0.79
CA TYR A 289 -23.31 18.92 -0.38
C TYR A 289 -22.78 17.97 0.68
N ASP A 290 -23.63 17.45 1.55
CA ASP A 290 -23.28 16.59 2.70
C ASP A 290 -23.18 15.10 2.34
N ASN A 291 -23.22 14.78 1.06
CA ASN A 291 -23.07 13.39 0.63
C ASN A 291 -21.60 12.95 0.77
N GLY A 292 -21.33 11.84 1.47
CA GLY A 292 -20.00 11.29 1.67
C GLY A 292 -19.21 11.08 0.37
N PHE A 293 -19.88 10.78 -0.74
CA PHE A 293 -19.27 10.65 -2.06
C PHE A 293 -18.72 11.99 -2.58
N VAL A 294 -19.49 13.09 -2.41
CA VAL A 294 -19.08 14.44 -2.77
C VAL A 294 -17.91 14.91 -1.92
N THR A 295 -17.97 14.62 -0.61
CA THR A 295 -16.91 14.97 0.34
C THR A 295 -15.59 14.28 -0.02
N ILE A 296 -15.64 12.96 -0.28
CA ILE A 296 -14.45 12.19 -0.68
C ILE A 296 -13.83 12.78 -1.95
N LEU A 297 -14.61 13.06 -2.99
CA LEU A 297 -14.08 13.59 -4.25
C LEU A 297 -13.58 15.04 -4.14
N ASN A 298 -14.12 15.84 -3.23
CA ASN A 298 -13.60 17.18 -2.95
C ASN A 298 -12.29 17.16 -2.16
N ASP A 299 -12.06 16.14 -1.34
CA ASP A 299 -10.81 15.97 -0.59
C ASP A 299 -9.65 15.48 -1.48
N PHE A 300 -9.95 14.92 -2.65
CA PHE A 300 -8.96 14.49 -3.66
C PHE A 300 -8.53 15.62 -4.62
N GLN A 301 -9.11 16.80 -4.55
CA GLN A 301 -8.77 17.98 -5.34
C GLN A 301 -8.09 19.08 -4.49
#